data_9a43d7fc2e3c8d0fc0d4388c910afb75
#
_entry.id   9a43d7fc2e3c8d0fc0d4388c910afb75
#
_cell.length_a   1.000
_cell.length_b   1.000
_cell.length_c   1.000
_cell.angle_alpha   90.00
_cell.angle_beta   90.00
_cell.angle_gamma   90.00
#
_symmetry.space_group_name_H-M   'P 1'
#
loop_
_entity.id
_entity.type
_entity.pdbx_description
1 polymer ?
#
loop_
_entity_poly.entity_id
_entity_poly.type
_entity_poly.pdbx_seq_one_letter_code
_entity_poly.pdbx_strand_id
1 'polypeptide(L)'
;MLLHQALRLLLNPSTPDVVAMVGGGGKSSTAFRLAAEVAATGRRAVVAPTTRIAAFQTEWAPEFIEVRGAELPWQALATALDRHGYCLLGGPIAGDRRLGLDAAQVDQLAQRAAEFNIAAITIEADGSKMRPVKAPAEHEPVLPDSVTHLAPVAGMDAIGAAIDAHRVHRPELVRQVVGLSADDESLLTPAMLARLLLSSAGGAKGLRPSMRFSPILNKADTPLRLIYARLTASLLAGQGVASLVTHVGNAERAPVVERWGQVGVVVLAAGGSSRMGDAKQLIAVGDAPMIVRAVRTALRAGVGPVVVVTGAADEATRSALGEWGSAIAIVHNAAWAEGQATSVMTALNALPSSVEVVIFMPVD
;
A
#
# COMPACT_ATOMS: atom_id res chain seq x y z
N MET A 1 10.42 7.93 -7.44
CA MET A 1 10.53 6.47 -7.23
C MET A 1 9.63 5.77 -8.23
N LEU A 2 9.98 4.57 -8.69
CA LEU A 2 9.13 3.76 -9.59
C LEU A 2 8.02 3.02 -8.80
N LEU A 3 6.91 2.69 -9.46
CA LEU A 3 5.76 2.01 -8.84
C LEU A 3 6.14 0.64 -8.27
N HIS A 4 6.86 -0.19 -9.05
CA HIS A 4 7.26 -1.53 -8.58
C HIS A 4 8.14 -1.48 -7.34
N GLN A 5 9.02 -0.48 -7.22
CA GLN A 5 9.85 -0.24 -6.02
C GLN A 5 8.98 0.19 -4.83
N ALA A 6 8.07 1.15 -5.06
CA ALA A 6 7.20 1.68 -4.02
C ALA A 6 6.19 0.65 -3.51
N LEU A 7 5.70 -0.23 -4.37
CA LEU A 7 4.85 -1.37 -4.01
C LEU A 7 5.65 -2.54 -3.42
N ARG A 8 7.00 -2.47 -3.43
CA ARG A 8 7.91 -3.54 -2.95
C ARG A 8 7.63 -4.88 -3.62
N LEU A 9 7.47 -4.87 -4.94
CA LEU A 9 7.28 -6.09 -5.70
C LEU A 9 8.56 -6.94 -5.70
N LEU A 10 8.41 -8.25 -5.55
CA LEU A 10 9.52 -9.19 -5.52
C LEU A 10 10.03 -9.51 -6.92
N LEU A 11 9.19 -9.36 -7.93
CA LEU A 11 9.45 -9.63 -9.36
C LEU A 11 10.05 -11.03 -9.60
N ASN A 12 9.51 -12.01 -8.88
CA ASN A 12 9.91 -13.42 -9.00
C ASN A 12 8.90 -14.20 -9.84
N PRO A 13 9.29 -14.75 -11.00
CA PRO A 13 8.38 -15.51 -11.84
C PRO A 13 7.82 -16.80 -11.21
N SER A 14 8.53 -17.39 -10.24
CA SER A 14 8.02 -18.57 -9.51
C SER A 14 6.89 -18.23 -8.53
N THR A 15 6.83 -16.96 -8.10
CA THR A 15 5.78 -16.41 -7.24
C THR A 15 5.45 -15.00 -7.73
N PRO A 16 4.72 -14.86 -8.86
CA PRO A 16 4.52 -13.57 -9.50
C PRO A 16 3.74 -12.61 -8.60
N ASP A 17 4.09 -11.33 -8.68
CA ASP A 17 3.28 -10.29 -8.05
C ASP A 17 2.01 -10.04 -8.86
N VAL A 18 0.85 -10.33 -8.31
CA VAL A 18 -0.46 -10.08 -8.93
C VAL A 18 -1.10 -8.88 -8.26
N VAL A 19 -1.12 -7.74 -8.96
CA VAL A 19 -1.50 -6.44 -8.43
C VAL A 19 -2.86 -6.03 -8.97
N ALA A 20 -3.89 -6.02 -8.12
CA ALA A 20 -5.24 -5.61 -8.48
C ALA A 20 -5.48 -4.14 -8.13
N MET A 21 -5.72 -3.31 -9.15
CA MET A 21 -6.14 -1.93 -9.03
C MET A 21 -7.66 -1.86 -8.98
N VAL A 22 -8.19 -1.24 -7.92
CA VAL A 22 -9.63 -0.99 -7.72
C VAL A 22 -9.89 0.50 -7.51
N GLY A 23 -11.14 0.95 -7.50
CA GLY A 23 -11.47 2.35 -7.24
C GLY A 23 -11.53 3.21 -8.50
N GLY A 24 -10.98 4.43 -8.46
CA GLY A 24 -11.04 5.41 -9.55
C GLY A 24 -9.75 6.22 -9.71
N GLY A 25 -9.75 7.20 -10.62
CA GLY A 25 -8.67 8.19 -10.68
C GLY A 25 -7.34 7.73 -11.32
N GLY A 26 -7.38 6.70 -12.18
CA GLY A 26 -6.19 6.32 -12.97
C GLY A 26 -5.71 4.89 -12.83
N LYS A 27 -6.60 3.94 -12.52
CA LYS A 27 -6.27 2.50 -12.46
C LYS A 27 -5.56 1.99 -13.69
N SER A 28 -6.16 2.16 -14.87
CA SER A 28 -5.57 1.70 -16.13
C SER A 28 -4.18 2.29 -16.33
N SER A 29 -4.03 3.62 -16.18
CA SER A 29 -2.70 4.27 -16.30
C SER A 29 -1.68 3.67 -15.33
N THR A 30 -2.11 3.33 -14.10
CA THR A 30 -1.25 2.71 -13.10
C THR A 30 -0.87 1.28 -13.50
N ALA A 31 -1.82 0.48 -14.01
CA ALA A 31 -1.60 -0.89 -14.43
C ALA A 31 -0.60 -0.97 -15.61
N PHE A 32 -0.82 -0.16 -16.65
CA PHE A 32 0.08 -0.10 -17.81
C PHE A 32 1.46 0.46 -17.46
N ARG A 33 1.52 1.52 -16.64
CA ARG A 33 2.79 2.08 -16.19
C ARG A 33 3.59 1.08 -15.37
N LEU A 34 2.94 0.35 -14.47
CA LEU A 34 3.60 -0.68 -13.67
C LEU A 34 4.15 -1.81 -14.54
N ALA A 35 3.37 -2.30 -15.51
CA ALA A 35 3.82 -3.34 -16.43
C ALA A 35 5.03 -2.88 -17.27
N ALA A 36 4.99 -1.66 -17.79
CA ALA A 36 6.11 -1.08 -18.53
C ALA A 36 7.38 -0.91 -17.67
N GLU A 37 7.23 -0.49 -16.41
CA GLU A 37 8.35 -0.39 -15.47
C GLU A 37 8.97 -1.75 -15.17
N VAL A 38 8.15 -2.79 -14.98
CA VAL A 38 8.64 -4.16 -14.77
C VAL A 38 9.40 -4.64 -16.01
N ALA A 39 8.87 -4.43 -17.21
CA ALA A 39 9.55 -4.77 -18.45
C ALA A 39 10.90 -4.05 -18.61
N ALA A 40 10.98 -2.78 -18.21
CA ALA A 40 12.23 -2.00 -18.23
C ALA A 40 13.31 -2.56 -17.28
N THR A 41 12.97 -3.41 -16.31
CA THR A 41 13.95 -4.13 -15.47
C THR A 41 14.49 -5.42 -16.12
N GLY A 42 14.06 -5.74 -17.34
CA GLY A 42 14.35 -7.02 -18.02
C GLY A 42 13.47 -8.18 -17.55
N ARG A 43 12.44 -7.92 -16.74
CA ARG A 43 11.42 -8.90 -16.33
C ARG A 43 10.20 -8.81 -17.25
N ARG A 44 9.33 -9.81 -17.22
CA ARG A 44 8.12 -9.83 -18.02
C ARG A 44 6.88 -9.52 -17.20
N ALA A 45 5.93 -8.80 -17.80
CA ALA A 45 4.68 -8.45 -17.16
C ALA A 45 3.49 -8.64 -18.11
N VAL A 46 2.29 -8.81 -17.54
CA VAL A 46 1.04 -8.90 -18.29
C VAL A 46 0.02 -7.96 -17.67
N VAL A 47 -0.64 -7.15 -18.51
CA VAL A 47 -1.85 -6.40 -18.10
C VAL A 47 -3.05 -7.28 -18.43
N ALA A 48 -3.83 -7.65 -17.42
CA ALA A 48 -4.92 -8.63 -17.52
C ALA A 48 -6.18 -8.12 -16.77
N PRO A 49 -6.92 -7.12 -17.31
CA PRO A 49 -8.09 -6.57 -16.63
C PRO A 49 -9.18 -7.63 -16.47
N THR A 50 -9.85 -7.66 -15.31
CA THR A 50 -11.03 -8.51 -15.05
C THR A 50 -12.34 -7.73 -15.20
N THR A 51 -12.26 -6.47 -15.61
CA THR A 51 -13.39 -5.61 -15.96
C THR A 51 -13.30 -5.13 -17.41
N ARG A 52 -14.36 -4.52 -17.90
CA ARG A 52 -14.35 -3.91 -19.24
C ARG A 52 -13.45 -2.69 -19.29
N ILE A 53 -12.56 -2.64 -20.28
CA ILE A 53 -11.71 -1.48 -20.58
C ILE A 53 -12.20 -0.78 -21.87
N ALA A 54 -11.86 0.49 -22.05
CA ALA A 54 -12.15 1.19 -23.30
C ALA A 54 -11.32 0.62 -24.44
N ALA A 55 -11.90 0.50 -25.64
CA ALA A 55 -11.22 -0.14 -26.78
C ALA A 55 -9.91 0.57 -27.13
N PHE A 56 -9.82 1.90 -27.04
CA PHE A 56 -8.59 2.65 -27.31
C PHE A 56 -7.44 2.34 -26.34
N GLN A 57 -7.74 1.81 -25.16
CA GLN A 57 -6.69 1.46 -24.18
C GLN A 57 -5.82 0.27 -24.63
N THR A 58 -6.24 -0.48 -25.67
CA THR A 58 -5.39 -1.52 -26.28
C THR A 58 -4.12 -0.93 -26.89
N GLU A 59 -4.14 0.35 -27.29
CA GLU A 59 -2.99 1.07 -27.85
C GLU A 59 -1.94 1.47 -26.78
N TRP A 60 -2.28 1.32 -25.49
CA TRP A 60 -1.36 1.64 -24.38
C TRP A 60 -0.34 0.54 -24.10
N ALA A 61 -0.57 -0.65 -24.64
CA ALA A 61 0.39 -1.74 -24.60
C ALA A 61 1.10 -1.87 -25.97
N PRO A 62 2.34 -2.35 -26.00
CA PRO A 62 3.05 -2.59 -27.26
C PRO A 62 2.40 -3.69 -28.10
N GLU A 63 1.67 -4.62 -27.49
CA GLU A 63 0.90 -5.65 -28.16
C GLU A 63 -0.36 -6.00 -27.35
N PHE A 64 -1.50 -6.08 -28.05
CA PHE A 64 -2.78 -6.57 -27.52
C PHE A 64 -3.06 -7.96 -28.06
N ILE A 65 -3.41 -8.88 -27.15
CA ILE A 65 -3.77 -10.25 -27.48
C ILE A 65 -5.21 -10.50 -27.09
N GLU A 66 -6.07 -10.80 -28.07
CA GLU A 66 -7.47 -11.09 -27.83
C GLU A 66 -7.63 -12.53 -27.33
N VAL A 67 -8.28 -12.69 -26.19
CA VAL A 67 -8.62 -13.98 -25.59
C VAL A 67 -10.04 -14.36 -25.98
N ARG A 68 -10.20 -15.49 -26.66
CA ARG A 68 -11.49 -16.04 -27.06
C ARG A 68 -11.73 -17.38 -26.39
N GLY A 69 -12.81 -17.49 -25.63
CA GLY A 69 -13.11 -18.69 -24.85
C GLY A 69 -12.31 -18.79 -23.56
N ALA A 70 -12.25 -19.99 -22.99
CA ALA A 70 -11.68 -20.22 -21.66
C ALA A 70 -10.15 -20.42 -21.66
N GLU A 71 -9.58 -20.80 -22.79
CA GLU A 71 -8.15 -21.08 -22.89
C GLU A 71 -7.37 -19.82 -23.29
N LEU A 72 -6.23 -19.62 -22.65
CA LEU A 72 -5.33 -18.51 -22.97
C LEU A 72 -4.47 -18.82 -24.20
N PRO A 73 -4.21 -17.83 -25.08
CA PRO A 73 -3.41 -18.01 -26.30
C PRO A 73 -1.90 -18.03 -25.99
N TRP A 74 -1.42 -19.08 -25.35
CA TRP A 74 -0.07 -19.20 -24.78
C TRP A 74 1.06 -18.93 -25.78
N GLN A 75 0.92 -19.40 -27.04
CA GLN A 75 1.95 -19.17 -28.06
C GLN A 75 2.05 -17.69 -28.45
N ALA A 76 0.91 -17.01 -28.60
CA ALA A 76 0.88 -15.58 -28.89
C ALA A 76 1.44 -14.77 -27.70
N LEU A 77 1.08 -15.18 -26.46
CA LEU A 77 1.60 -14.59 -25.24
C LEU A 77 3.12 -14.70 -25.17
N ALA A 78 3.69 -15.88 -25.39
CA ALA A 78 5.14 -16.09 -25.38
C ALA A 78 5.84 -15.17 -26.39
N THR A 79 5.32 -15.13 -27.63
CA THR A 79 5.88 -14.29 -28.71
C THR A 79 5.86 -12.79 -28.35
N ALA A 80 4.74 -12.30 -27.81
CA ALA A 80 4.62 -10.90 -27.42
C ALA A 80 5.57 -10.54 -26.26
N LEU A 81 5.67 -11.42 -25.27
CA LEU A 81 6.58 -11.23 -24.13
C LEU A 81 8.06 -11.27 -24.54
N ASP A 82 8.43 -12.15 -25.50
CA ASP A 82 9.78 -12.19 -26.05
C ASP A 82 10.15 -10.90 -26.79
N ARG A 83 9.18 -10.32 -27.50
CA ARG A 83 9.39 -9.12 -28.32
C ARG A 83 9.39 -7.83 -27.49
N HIS A 84 8.51 -7.72 -26.51
CA HIS A 84 8.19 -6.45 -25.87
C HIS A 84 8.41 -6.41 -24.35
N GLY A 85 8.58 -7.57 -23.71
CA GLY A 85 8.68 -7.67 -22.25
C GLY A 85 7.33 -7.52 -21.51
N TYR A 86 6.30 -6.91 -22.12
CA TYR A 86 4.95 -6.90 -21.60
C TYR A 86 3.90 -6.81 -22.72
N CYS A 87 2.67 -7.21 -22.41
CA CYS A 87 1.52 -7.13 -23.32
C CYS A 87 0.21 -6.96 -22.53
N LEU A 88 -0.87 -6.69 -23.24
CA LEU A 88 -2.23 -6.65 -22.72
C LEU A 88 -2.99 -7.90 -23.21
N LEU A 89 -3.60 -8.64 -22.28
CA LEU A 89 -4.63 -9.62 -22.56
C LEU A 89 -6.01 -9.02 -22.36
N GLY A 90 -6.97 -9.34 -23.20
CA GLY A 90 -8.35 -8.90 -23.03
C GLY A 90 -9.29 -9.66 -23.96
N GLY A 91 -10.57 -9.65 -23.65
CA GLY A 91 -11.59 -10.31 -24.42
C GLY A 91 -11.99 -9.57 -25.70
N PRO A 92 -12.99 -10.08 -26.43
CA PRO A 92 -13.50 -9.48 -27.65
C PRO A 92 -14.12 -8.10 -27.41
N ILE A 93 -14.27 -7.34 -28.48
CA ILE A 93 -14.92 -6.04 -28.45
C ILE A 93 -16.43 -6.19 -28.21
N ALA A 94 -16.97 -5.35 -27.35
CA ALA A 94 -18.40 -5.25 -27.04
C ALA A 94 -18.79 -3.76 -26.98
N GLY A 95 -19.28 -3.24 -28.10
CA GLY A 95 -19.53 -1.82 -28.30
C GLY A 95 -18.22 -1.02 -28.38
N ASP A 96 -18.07 -0.01 -27.53
CA ASP A 96 -16.88 0.84 -27.41
C ASP A 96 -15.82 0.29 -26.42
N ARG A 97 -16.03 -0.95 -25.91
CA ARG A 97 -15.21 -1.55 -24.87
C ARG A 97 -14.73 -2.95 -25.26
N ARG A 98 -13.63 -3.36 -24.63
CA ARG A 98 -13.17 -4.75 -24.59
C ARG A 98 -13.64 -5.40 -23.29
N LEU A 99 -14.03 -6.67 -23.38
CA LEU A 99 -14.29 -7.48 -22.19
C LEU A 99 -13.00 -7.74 -21.43
N GLY A 100 -13.08 -7.87 -20.13
CA GLY A 100 -12.00 -8.37 -19.29
C GLY A 100 -11.87 -9.88 -19.38
N LEU A 101 -10.83 -10.40 -18.74
CA LEU A 101 -10.65 -11.83 -18.50
C LEU A 101 -11.52 -12.29 -17.32
N ASP A 102 -11.82 -13.57 -17.26
CA ASP A 102 -12.37 -14.21 -16.07
C ASP A 102 -11.29 -14.31 -14.98
N ALA A 103 -11.73 -14.33 -13.71
CA ALA A 103 -10.80 -14.53 -12.59
C ALA A 103 -9.99 -15.82 -12.73
N ALA A 104 -10.63 -16.91 -13.16
CA ALA A 104 -9.96 -18.20 -13.41
C ALA A 104 -8.88 -18.13 -14.49
N GLN A 105 -9.05 -17.32 -15.52
CA GLN A 105 -8.03 -17.13 -16.57
C GLN A 105 -6.80 -16.40 -16.01
N VAL A 106 -6.99 -15.41 -15.13
CA VAL A 106 -5.87 -14.74 -14.46
C VAL A 106 -5.17 -15.69 -13.49
N ASP A 107 -5.91 -16.54 -12.79
CA ASP A 107 -5.33 -17.57 -11.93
C ASP A 107 -4.50 -18.59 -12.72
N GLN A 108 -4.97 -19.03 -13.91
CA GLN A 108 -4.19 -19.85 -14.83
C GLN A 108 -2.90 -19.16 -15.29
N LEU A 109 -2.98 -17.85 -15.59
CA LEU A 109 -1.81 -17.05 -15.96
C LEU A 109 -0.78 -17.01 -14.84
N ALA A 110 -1.23 -16.79 -13.60
CA ALA A 110 -0.37 -16.77 -12.41
C ALA A 110 0.25 -18.14 -12.11
N GLN A 111 -0.50 -19.23 -12.25
CA GLN A 111 -0.02 -20.61 -12.06
C GLN A 111 1.09 -20.98 -13.04
N ARG A 112 1.00 -20.51 -14.28
CA ARG A 112 1.97 -20.79 -15.31
C ARG A 112 3.01 -19.69 -15.53
N ALA A 113 3.06 -18.70 -14.66
CA ALA A 113 3.93 -17.53 -14.81
C ALA A 113 5.42 -17.90 -14.96
N ALA A 114 5.89 -18.91 -14.22
CA ALA A 114 7.27 -19.38 -14.28
C ALA A 114 7.65 -19.92 -15.69
N GLU A 115 6.73 -20.58 -16.40
CA GLU A 115 6.95 -21.12 -17.74
C GLU A 115 7.26 -20.01 -18.76
N PHE A 116 6.66 -18.82 -18.57
CA PHE A 116 6.79 -17.67 -19.45
C PHE A 116 7.67 -16.56 -18.88
N ASN A 117 8.31 -16.80 -17.73
CA ASN A 117 9.14 -15.83 -17.00
C ASN A 117 8.36 -14.53 -16.64
N ILE A 118 7.06 -14.64 -16.34
CA ILE A 118 6.19 -13.52 -15.94
C ILE A 118 6.42 -13.21 -14.47
N ALA A 119 6.95 -12.03 -14.16
CA ALA A 119 7.24 -11.59 -12.81
C ALA A 119 6.11 -10.77 -12.19
N ALA A 120 5.26 -10.14 -13.01
CA ALA A 120 4.11 -9.36 -12.53
C ALA A 120 2.90 -9.47 -13.46
N ILE A 121 1.71 -9.50 -12.84
CA ILE A 121 0.41 -9.41 -13.52
C ILE A 121 -0.32 -8.21 -12.92
N THR A 122 -0.74 -7.27 -13.75
CA THR A 122 -1.47 -6.08 -13.32
C THR A 122 -2.93 -6.16 -13.76
N ILE A 123 -3.85 -5.89 -12.84
CA ILE A 123 -5.29 -6.09 -13.06
C ILE A 123 -6.04 -4.77 -12.80
N GLU A 124 -6.89 -4.36 -13.71
CA GLU A 124 -7.99 -3.45 -13.41
C GLU A 124 -9.21 -4.30 -13.04
N ALA A 125 -9.59 -4.30 -11.73
CA ALA A 125 -10.56 -5.26 -11.21
C ALA A 125 -12.00 -4.69 -11.09
N ASP A 126 -12.19 -3.40 -11.37
CA ASP A 126 -13.51 -2.76 -11.36
C ASP A 126 -13.59 -1.55 -12.31
N GLY A 127 -14.81 -1.18 -12.72
CA GLY A 127 -15.06 0.00 -13.54
C GLY A 127 -15.35 1.25 -12.69
N SER A 128 -14.89 2.44 -13.12
CA SER A 128 -15.16 3.72 -12.46
C SER A 128 -15.81 4.77 -13.36
N LYS A 129 -16.15 4.43 -14.61
CA LYS A 129 -16.63 5.40 -15.61
C LYS A 129 -15.75 6.65 -15.70
N MET A 130 -14.42 6.46 -15.62
CA MET A 130 -13.40 7.52 -15.62
C MET A 130 -13.50 8.53 -14.47
N ARG A 131 -14.31 8.25 -13.43
CA ARG A 131 -14.43 9.13 -12.26
C ARG A 131 -13.20 8.95 -11.34
N PRO A 132 -12.76 10.04 -10.67
CA PRO A 132 -11.60 10.00 -9.78
C PRO A 132 -11.81 9.19 -8.51
N VAL A 133 -13.04 9.05 -8.02
CA VAL A 133 -13.38 8.29 -6.81
C VAL A 133 -14.64 7.45 -7.05
N LYS A 134 -14.73 6.31 -6.38
CA LYS A 134 -15.91 5.43 -6.41
C LYS A 134 -16.05 4.62 -5.14
N ALA A 135 -17.28 4.09 -4.92
CA ALA A 135 -17.50 2.90 -4.09
C ALA A 135 -17.87 1.70 -4.98
N PRO A 136 -17.42 0.47 -4.66
CA PRO A 136 -17.73 -0.72 -5.45
C PRO A 136 -19.18 -1.14 -5.29
N ALA A 137 -19.80 -1.67 -6.37
CA ALA A 137 -21.08 -2.36 -6.30
C ALA A 137 -20.92 -3.73 -5.62
N GLU A 138 -22.04 -4.44 -5.39
CA GLU A 138 -22.03 -5.74 -4.72
C GLU A 138 -21.15 -6.77 -5.43
N HIS A 139 -21.22 -6.84 -6.76
CA HIS A 139 -20.45 -7.75 -7.62
C HIS A 139 -19.02 -7.29 -7.91
N GLU A 140 -18.58 -6.15 -7.40
CA GLU A 140 -17.23 -5.59 -7.57
C GLU A 140 -16.46 -5.61 -6.24
N PRO A 141 -15.12 -5.68 -6.30
CA PRO A 141 -14.28 -5.97 -7.46
C PRO A 141 -14.26 -7.46 -7.83
N VAL A 142 -13.89 -7.78 -9.08
CA VAL A 142 -13.63 -9.18 -9.51
C VAL A 142 -12.15 -9.48 -9.27
N LEU A 143 -11.86 -10.15 -8.16
CA LEU A 143 -10.50 -10.45 -7.71
C LEU A 143 -10.18 -11.94 -7.89
N PRO A 144 -9.20 -12.31 -8.75
CA PRO A 144 -8.64 -13.65 -8.81
C PRO A 144 -8.06 -14.11 -7.46
N ASP A 145 -7.99 -15.42 -7.25
CA ASP A 145 -7.43 -15.98 -6.00
C ASP A 145 -5.92 -15.74 -5.89
N SER A 146 -5.24 -15.66 -7.02
CA SER A 146 -3.81 -15.36 -7.14
C SER A 146 -3.41 -13.94 -6.76
N VAL A 147 -4.35 -13.00 -6.51
CA VAL A 147 -4.00 -11.62 -6.15
C VAL A 147 -3.17 -11.57 -4.88
N THR A 148 -1.99 -10.96 -4.98
CA THR A 148 -1.04 -10.75 -3.89
C THR A 148 -1.07 -9.32 -3.33
N HIS A 149 -1.54 -8.35 -4.14
CA HIS A 149 -1.60 -6.94 -3.78
C HIS A 149 -2.94 -6.33 -4.18
N LEU A 150 -3.62 -5.69 -3.22
CA LEU A 150 -4.80 -4.88 -3.48
C LEU A 150 -4.41 -3.39 -3.40
N ALA A 151 -4.56 -2.68 -4.50
CA ALA A 151 -4.16 -1.28 -4.65
C ALA A 151 -5.39 -0.41 -5.01
N PRO A 152 -6.15 0.10 -4.03
CA PRO A 152 -7.22 1.06 -4.32
C PRO A 152 -6.64 2.39 -4.77
N VAL A 153 -7.04 2.83 -5.96
CA VAL A 153 -6.61 4.08 -6.58
C VAL A 153 -7.69 5.15 -6.38
N ALA A 154 -7.28 6.34 -5.99
CA ALA A 154 -8.15 7.51 -5.90
C ALA A 154 -7.46 8.75 -6.50
N GLY A 155 -8.23 9.54 -7.27
CA GLY A 155 -7.74 10.78 -7.85
C GLY A 155 -7.90 11.96 -6.89
N MET A 156 -6.82 12.66 -6.60
CA MET A 156 -6.82 13.83 -5.73
C MET A 156 -7.60 15.03 -6.30
N ASP A 157 -7.95 14.97 -7.56
CA ASP A 157 -8.82 15.95 -8.24
C ASP A 157 -10.31 15.86 -7.82
N ALA A 158 -10.69 14.89 -6.99
CA ALA A 158 -12.02 14.81 -6.37
C ALA A 158 -12.11 15.53 -5.01
N ILE A 159 -11.00 15.75 -4.32
CA ILE A 159 -11.02 16.41 -3.01
C ILE A 159 -11.44 17.87 -3.16
N GLY A 160 -12.36 18.31 -2.28
CA GLY A 160 -12.96 19.64 -2.34
C GLY A 160 -14.09 19.80 -3.36
N ALA A 161 -14.46 18.72 -4.07
CA ALA A 161 -15.60 18.70 -4.97
C ALA A 161 -16.83 18.05 -4.31
N ALA A 162 -18.02 18.34 -4.85
CA ALA A 162 -19.26 17.70 -4.43
C ALA A 162 -19.21 16.18 -4.67
N ILE A 163 -19.86 15.43 -3.78
CA ILE A 163 -20.02 13.98 -3.92
C ILE A 163 -21.21 13.71 -4.86
N ASP A 164 -21.03 13.97 -6.14
CA ASP A 164 -22.03 13.82 -7.19
C ASP A 164 -21.55 12.91 -8.33
N ALA A 165 -22.44 12.59 -9.28
CA ALA A 165 -22.16 11.71 -10.40
C ALA A 165 -21.13 12.27 -11.41
N HIS A 166 -20.78 13.56 -11.34
CA HIS A 166 -19.74 14.15 -12.19
C HIS A 166 -18.35 13.80 -11.70
N ARG A 167 -18.15 13.74 -10.39
CA ARG A 167 -16.83 13.49 -9.75
C ARG A 167 -16.72 12.10 -9.13
N VAL A 168 -17.84 11.49 -8.77
CA VAL A 168 -17.85 10.22 -8.03
C VAL A 168 -18.69 9.19 -8.78
N HIS A 169 -18.18 7.99 -8.92
CA HIS A 169 -18.99 6.87 -9.42
C HIS A 169 -19.72 6.21 -8.27
N ARG A 170 -21.07 6.17 -8.35
CA ARG A 170 -22.00 5.74 -7.29
C ARG A 170 -21.88 6.62 -6.03
N PRO A 171 -22.24 7.91 -6.15
CA PRO A 171 -22.13 8.86 -5.04
C PRO A 171 -22.96 8.44 -3.83
N GLU A 172 -24.08 7.78 -4.02
CA GLU A 172 -24.94 7.23 -2.98
C GLU A 172 -24.20 6.22 -2.09
N LEU A 173 -23.44 5.29 -2.69
CA LEU A 173 -22.66 4.33 -1.96
C LEU A 173 -21.45 4.98 -1.26
N VAL A 174 -20.84 5.99 -1.89
CA VAL A 174 -19.76 6.74 -1.26
C VAL A 174 -20.27 7.47 -0.02
N ARG A 175 -21.42 8.18 -0.11
CA ARG A 175 -22.05 8.83 1.06
C ARG A 175 -22.30 7.84 2.19
N GLN A 176 -22.89 6.69 1.88
CA GLN A 176 -23.14 5.64 2.87
C GLN A 176 -21.83 5.17 3.57
N VAL A 177 -20.79 4.90 2.81
CA VAL A 177 -19.50 4.43 3.36
C VAL A 177 -18.84 5.49 4.23
N VAL A 178 -18.91 6.76 3.86
CA VAL A 178 -18.30 7.85 4.64
C VAL A 178 -19.22 8.37 5.76
N GLY A 179 -20.43 7.81 5.90
CA GLY A 179 -21.34 8.11 7.00
C GLY A 179 -22.13 9.42 6.82
N LEU A 180 -22.43 9.79 5.58
CA LEU A 180 -23.26 10.93 5.23
C LEU A 180 -24.71 10.48 4.89
N SER A 181 -25.69 11.36 5.11
CA SER A 181 -27.05 11.16 4.62
C SER A 181 -27.13 11.30 3.10
N ALA A 182 -28.25 10.86 2.50
CA ALA A 182 -28.46 10.97 1.04
C ALA A 182 -28.47 12.43 0.55
N ASP A 183 -29.00 13.33 1.36
CA ASP A 183 -29.17 14.75 1.05
C ASP A 183 -28.01 15.63 1.53
N ASP A 184 -26.92 15.02 2.04
CA ASP A 184 -25.76 15.75 2.51
C ASP A 184 -24.98 16.36 1.34
N GLU A 185 -24.80 17.67 1.34
CA GLU A 185 -24.09 18.44 0.30
C GLU A 185 -22.60 18.66 0.62
N SER A 186 -22.08 17.99 1.63
CA SER A 186 -20.65 18.11 2.00
C SER A 186 -19.73 17.80 0.83
N LEU A 187 -18.66 18.57 0.75
CA LEU A 187 -17.59 18.32 -0.20
C LEU A 187 -16.74 17.14 0.29
N LEU A 188 -16.18 16.36 -0.64
CA LEU A 188 -15.27 15.27 -0.32
C LEU A 188 -14.01 15.80 0.36
N THR A 189 -13.74 15.32 1.57
CA THR A 189 -12.57 15.70 2.36
C THR A 189 -11.48 14.61 2.35
N PRO A 190 -10.22 14.92 2.71
CA PRO A 190 -9.18 13.90 2.92
C PRO A 190 -9.58 12.82 3.94
N ALA A 191 -10.30 13.18 5.00
CA ALA A 191 -10.76 12.25 6.03
C ALA A 191 -11.84 11.28 5.50
N MET A 192 -12.80 11.78 4.72
CA MET A 192 -13.80 10.94 4.06
C MET A 192 -13.13 9.99 3.06
N LEU A 193 -12.16 10.47 2.29
CA LEU A 193 -11.44 9.63 1.35
C LEU A 193 -10.63 8.54 2.06
N ALA A 194 -9.94 8.86 3.15
CA ALA A 194 -9.23 7.86 3.95
C ALA A 194 -10.20 6.79 4.50
N ARG A 195 -11.36 7.21 5.02
CA ARG A 195 -12.42 6.29 5.48
C ARG A 195 -12.93 5.39 4.35
N LEU A 196 -13.18 5.96 3.17
CA LEU A 196 -13.61 5.20 1.98
C LEU A 196 -12.58 4.16 1.57
N LEU A 197 -11.29 4.52 1.52
CA LEU A 197 -10.21 3.63 1.13
C LEU A 197 -10.03 2.47 2.13
N LEU A 198 -10.19 2.72 3.43
CA LEU A 198 -10.04 1.71 4.49
C LEU A 198 -11.28 0.81 4.67
N SER A 199 -12.43 1.22 4.16
CA SER A 199 -13.69 0.49 4.36
C SER A 199 -13.74 -0.82 3.59
N SER A 200 -14.21 -1.89 4.24
CA SER A 200 -14.54 -3.17 3.59
C SER A 200 -15.74 -3.08 2.63
N ALA A 201 -16.50 -1.98 2.66
CA ALA A 201 -17.49 -1.63 1.64
C ALA A 201 -16.94 -0.61 0.61
N GLY A 202 -15.67 -0.25 0.71
CA GLY A 202 -14.97 0.71 -0.14
C GLY A 202 -13.71 0.12 -0.77
N GLY A 203 -12.58 0.82 -0.58
CA GLY A 203 -11.28 0.45 -1.17
C GLY A 203 -10.71 -0.88 -0.68
N ALA A 204 -11.01 -1.29 0.55
CA ALA A 204 -10.58 -2.57 1.11
C ALA A 204 -11.55 -3.73 0.85
N LYS A 205 -12.57 -3.56 -0.01
CA LYS A 205 -13.50 -4.64 -0.34
C LYS A 205 -12.79 -5.80 -1.04
N GLY A 206 -12.96 -7.00 -0.51
CA GLY A 206 -12.30 -8.21 -1.00
C GLY A 206 -10.84 -8.38 -0.56
N LEU A 207 -10.32 -7.52 0.33
CA LEU A 207 -8.98 -7.68 0.92
C LEU A 207 -8.90 -8.98 1.73
N ARG A 208 -7.93 -9.82 1.43
CA ARG A 208 -7.63 -11.07 2.14
C ARG A 208 -6.36 -10.92 2.98
N PRO A 209 -6.19 -11.68 4.09
CA PRO A 209 -4.99 -11.60 4.95
C PRO A 209 -3.66 -11.86 4.22
N SER A 210 -3.70 -12.64 3.12
CA SER A 210 -2.54 -12.94 2.29
C SER A 210 -2.13 -11.81 1.35
N MET A 211 -2.96 -10.78 1.19
CA MET A 211 -2.70 -9.66 0.29
C MET A 211 -1.99 -8.52 1.02
N ARG A 212 -1.07 -7.86 0.33
CA ARG A 212 -0.61 -6.52 0.70
C ARG A 212 -1.66 -5.49 0.29
N PHE A 213 -1.86 -4.48 1.13
CA PHE A 213 -2.81 -3.40 0.89
C PHE A 213 -2.06 -2.08 0.76
N SER A 214 -2.17 -1.44 -0.41
CA SER A 214 -1.41 -0.23 -0.73
C SER A 214 -2.27 0.79 -1.49
N PRO A 215 -3.02 1.66 -0.79
CA PRO A 215 -3.74 2.76 -1.43
C PRO A 215 -2.84 3.67 -2.25
N ILE A 216 -3.32 4.07 -3.44
CA ILE A 216 -2.62 4.96 -4.38
C ILE A 216 -3.41 6.26 -4.52
N LEU A 217 -2.85 7.35 -4.01
CA LEU A 217 -3.37 8.70 -4.05
C LEU A 217 -2.81 9.39 -5.30
N ASN A 218 -3.51 9.22 -6.42
CA ASN A 218 -3.03 9.62 -7.75
C ASN A 218 -3.47 11.04 -8.13
N LYS A 219 -2.86 11.60 -9.18
CA LYS A 219 -3.08 12.97 -9.67
C LYS A 219 -2.68 14.05 -8.65
N ALA A 220 -1.63 13.79 -7.86
CA ALA A 220 -1.02 14.77 -6.96
C ALA A 220 -0.06 15.70 -7.74
N ASP A 221 -0.55 16.28 -8.81
CA ASP A 221 0.20 17.03 -9.83
C ASP A 221 0.20 18.57 -9.64
N THR A 222 -0.56 19.04 -8.65
CA THR A 222 -0.58 20.46 -8.25
C THR A 222 -0.25 20.60 -6.77
N PRO A 223 0.24 21.79 -6.29
CA PRO A 223 0.52 22.00 -4.87
C PRO A 223 -0.67 21.68 -3.96
N LEU A 224 -1.88 22.10 -4.33
CA LEU A 224 -3.09 21.85 -3.53
C LEU A 224 -3.43 20.36 -3.46
N ARG A 225 -3.37 19.65 -4.60
CA ARG A 225 -3.63 18.19 -4.64
C ARG A 225 -2.57 17.41 -3.87
N LEU A 226 -1.31 17.86 -3.90
CA LEU A 226 -0.25 17.27 -3.08
C LEU A 226 -0.50 17.44 -1.58
N ILE A 227 -0.99 18.60 -1.14
CA ILE A 227 -1.41 18.83 0.25
C ILE A 227 -2.54 17.87 0.64
N TYR A 228 -3.57 17.73 -0.20
CA TYR A 228 -4.67 16.79 0.05
C TYR A 228 -4.20 15.33 0.10
N ALA A 229 -3.29 14.94 -0.79
CA ALA A 229 -2.69 13.62 -0.78
C ALA A 229 -1.92 13.35 0.52
N ARG A 230 -1.11 14.30 0.99
CA ARG A 230 -0.37 14.20 2.25
C ARG A 230 -1.29 14.09 3.45
N LEU A 231 -2.36 14.88 3.52
CA LEU A 231 -3.36 14.79 4.59
C LEU A 231 -4.04 13.42 4.59
N THR A 232 -4.46 12.92 3.42
CA THR A 232 -5.06 11.59 3.31
C THR A 232 -4.05 10.50 3.70
N ALA A 233 -2.82 10.57 3.21
CA ALA A 233 -1.75 9.61 3.52
C ALA A 233 -1.39 9.58 5.02
N SER A 234 -1.37 10.74 5.67
CA SER A 234 -1.15 10.84 7.13
C SER A 234 -2.26 10.12 7.92
N LEU A 235 -3.52 10.28 7.50
CA LEU A 235 -4.65 9.59 8.13
C LEU A 235 -4.58 8.07 7.92
N LEU A 236 -4.18 7.61 6.73
CA LEU A 236 -3.97 6.19 6.44
C LEU A 236 -2.81 5.63 7.28
N ALA A 237 -1.69 6.34 7.36
CA ALA A 237 -0.54 5.94 8.16
C ALA A 237 -0.89 5.85 9.66
N GLY A 238 -1.72 6.76 10.17
CA GLY A 238 -2.25 6.70 11.55
C GLY A 238 -3.07 5.43 11.84
N GLN A 239 -3.62 4.79 10.79
CA GLN A 239 -4.32 3.49 10.89
C GLN A 239 -3.43 2.29 10.52
N GLY A 240 -2.12 2.48 10.44
CA GLY A 240 -1.18 1.40 10.09
C GLY A 240 -1.15 1.02 8.61
N VAL A 241 -1.68 1.85 7.72
CA VAL A 241 -1.75 1.56 6.30
C VAL A 241 -0.77 2.43 5.52
N ALA A 242 0.18 1.77 4.85
CA ALA A 242 1.09 2.44 3.94
C ALA A 242 0.39 2.85 2.65
N SER A 243 0.73 4.01 2.08
CA SER A 243 0.12 4.53 0.86
C SER A 243 1.14 5.22 -0.05
N LEU A 244 0.78 5.38 -1.31
CA LEU A 244 1.61 6.04 -2.33
C LEU A 244 0.94 7.33 -2.78
N VAL A 245 1.69 8.41 -2.83
CA VAL A 245 1.30 9.68 -3.47
C VAL A 245 1.91 9.69 -4.87
N THR A 246 1.08 9.81 -5.90
CA THR A 246 1.50 9.60 -7.28
C THR A 246 0.97 10.64 -8.27
N HIS A 247 1.64 10.75 -9.43
CA HIS A 247 1.18 11.46 -10.61
C HIS A 247 1.45 10.60 -11.87
N VAL A 248 0.84 9.43 -11.94
CA VAL A 248 1.12 8.39 -12.94
C VAL A 248 0.94 8.86 -14.40
N GLY A 249 0.06 9.84 -14.64
CA GLY A 249 -0.19 10.39 -15.98
C GLY A 249 0.96 11.20 -16.59
N ASN A 250 1.99 11.53 -15.82
CA ASN A 250 3.16 12.23 -16.33
C ASN A 250 4.25 11.21 -16.74
N ALA A 251 4.45 11.05 -18.04
CA ALA A 251 5.40 10.08 -18.59
C ALA A 251 6.88 10.49 -18.35
N GLU A 252 7.15 11.79 -18.24
CA GLU A 252 8.51 12.35 -18.12
C GLU A 252 9.07 12.27 -16.69
N ARG A 253 8.22 12.04 -15.69
CA ARG A 253 8.60 12.02 -14.28
C ARG A 253 8.41 10.65 -13.66
N ALA A 254 9.20 10.38 -12.62
CA ALA A 254 8.97 9.22 -11.79
C ALA A 254 7.56 9.29 -11.17
N PRO A 255 6.73 8.23 -11.30
CA PRO A 255 5.31 8.31 -10.98
C PRO A 255 5.01 8.46 -9.48
N VAL A 256 5.89 7.97 -8.61
CA VAL A 256 5.72 8.05 -7.15
C VAL A 256 6.48 9.24 -6.60
N VAL A 257 5.73 10.21 -6.09
CA VAL A 257 6.24 11.43 -5.43
C VAL A 257 6.69 11.09 -4.01
N GLU A 258 5.82 10.41 -3.26
CA GLU A 258 6.06 10.08 -1.86
C GLU A 258 5.49 8.70 -1.55
N ARG A 259 6.13 8.01 -0.59
CA ARG A 259 5.61 6.82 0.08
C ARG A 259 5.40 7.17 1.55
N TRP A 260 4.23 6.85 2.06
CA TRP A 260 3.82 7.08 3.44
C TRP A 260 3.60 5.75 4.15
N GLY A 261 3.88 5.71 5.47
CA GLY A 261 3.67 4.54 6.32
C GLY A 261 3.98 4.88 7.76
N GLN A 262 3.78 3.92 8.66
CA GLN A 262 4.11 4.10 10.07
C GLN A 262 5.62 4.08 10.28
N VAL A 263 6.07 4.93 11.21
CA VAL A 263 7.45 4.97 11.71
C VAL A 263 7.46 4.40 13.13
N GLY A 264 8.08 3.25 13.33
CA GLY A 264 8.30 2.71 14.68
C GLY A 264 9.45 3.42 15.38
N VAL A 265 9.30 3.70 16.66
CA VAL A 265 10.39 4.21 17.51
C VAL A 265 10.80 3.13 18.50
N VAL A 266 12.07 2.77 18.47
CA VAL A 266 12.66 1.79 19.39
C VAL A 266 13.59 2.48 20.35
N VAL A 267 13.25 2.40 21.64
CA VAL A 267 14.11 2.91 22.72
C VAL A 267 14.96 1.76 23.25
N LEU A 268 16.27 1.82 23.01
CA LEU A 268 17.22 0.80 23.43
C LEU A 268 17.68 1.07 24.86
N ALA A 269 17.17 0.29 25.82
CA ALA A 269 17.44 0.41 27.26
C ALA A 269 17.96 -0.89 27.90
N ALA A 270 18.53 -1.80 27.10
CA ALA A 270 18.95 -3.13 27.55
C ALA A 270 20.36 -3.16 28.18
N GLY A 271 21.17 -2.12 28.00
CA GLY A 271 22.58 -2.08 28.44
C GLY A 271 22.78 -2.20 29.93
N GLY A 272 23.83 -2.94 30.35
CA GLY A 272 24.17 -3.21 31.76
C GLY A 272 24.96 -2.10 32.46
N SER A 273 25.28 -0.97 31.77
CA SER A 273 25.99 0.20 32.36
C SER A 273 27.29 -0.17 33.13
N SER A 274 28.04 -1.18 32.70
CA SER A 274 29.15 -1.82 33.42
C SER A 274 30.29 -0.87 33.89
N ARG A 275 30.36 0.33 33.27
CA ARG A 275 31.39 1.35 33.64
C ARG A 275 30.95 2.29 34.75
N MET A 276 29.65 2.43 35.03
CA MET A 276 29.09 3.42 35.95
C MET A 276 28.55 2.84 37.26
N GLY A 277 28.46 1.50 37.37
CA GLY A 277 27.95 0.80 38.55
C GLY A 277 26.44 0.82 38.72
N ASP A 278 25.77 1.86 38.22
CA ASP A 278 24.31 2.01 38.29
C ASP A 278 23.67 1.89 36.89
N ALA A 279 22.40 1.48 36.86
CA ALA A 279 21.63 1.39 35.62
C ALA A 279 21.42 2.80 35.02
N LYS A 280 22.25 3.15 34.03
CA LYS A 280 22.30 4.47 33.39
C LYS A 280 20.93 5.00 32.99
N GLN A 281 20.07 4.12 32.42
CA GLN A 281 18.73 4.44 31.97
C GLN A 281 17.80 4.93 33.10
N LEU A 282 18.16 4.64 34.37
CA LEU A 282 17.37 5.05 35.55
C LEU A 282 17.92 6.31 36.23
N ILE A 283 19.05 6.85 35.79
CA ILE A 283 19.61 8.08 36.33
C ILE A 283 18.65 9.22 36.02
N ALA A 284 18.32 10.01 37.08
CA ALA A 284 17.48 11.18 36.95
C ALA A 284 18.24 12.30 36.21
N VAL A 285 17.61 12.85 35.19
CA VAL A 285 18.07 14.03 34.46
C VAL A 285 16.96 15.07 34.51
N GLY A 286 17.13 16.08 35.34
CA GLY A 286 16.08 17.04 35.64
C GLY A 286 14.95 16.42 36.46
N ASP A 287 13.75 16.38 35.88
CA ASP A 287 12.50 15.96 36.54
C ASP A 287 12.21 14.46 36.48
N ALA A 288 12.98 13.70 35.69
CA ALA A 288 12.66 12.28 35.41
C ALA A 288 13.87 11.45 35.05
N PRO A 289 13.81 10.10 35.21
CA PRO A 289 14.80 9.15 34.65
C PRO A 289 15.00 9.32 33.17
N MET A 290 16.22 9.03 32.69
CA MET A 290 16.58 9.14 31.25
C MET A 290 15.64 8.33 30.37
N ILE A 291 15.27 7.11 30.78
CA ILE A 291 14.34 6.25 30.04
C ILE A 291 12.95 6.89 29.89
N VAL A 292 12.44 7.52 30.96
CA VAL A 292 11.13 8.22 30.94
C VAL A 292 11.17 9.41 29.97
N ARG A 293 12.27 10.16 29.97
CA ARG A 293 12.47 11.27 29.03
C ARG A 293 12.52 10.80 27.58
N ALA A 294 13.26 9.71 27.28
CA ALA A 294 13.35 9.12 25.95
C ALA A 294 11.97 8.67 25.46
N VAL A 295 11.22 7.93 26.30
CA VAL A 295 9.85 7.47 25.97
C VAL A 295 8.91 8.64 25.75
N ARG A 296 8.94 9.65 26.63
CA ARG A 296 8.14 10.89 26.49
C ARG A 296 8.43 11.59 25.15
N THR A 297 9.70 11.65 24.74
CA THR A 297 10.10 12.25 23.46
C THR A 297 9.57 11.42 22.30
N ALA A 298 9.70 10.10 22.35
CA ALA A 298 9.19 9.18 21.32
C ALA A 298 7.67 9.31 21.15
N LEU A 299 6.92 9.31 22.26
CA LEU A 299 5.46 9.46 22.25
C LEU A 299 5.01 10.83 21.75
N ARG A 300 5.70 11.92 22.14
CA ARG A 300 5.39 13.28 21.65
C ARG A 300 5.61 13.45 20.16
N ALA A 301 6.53 12.68 19.55
CA ALA A 301 6.73 12.70 18.11
C ALA A 301 5.50 12.19 17.33
N GLY A 302 4.68 11.31 17.92
CA GLY A 302 3.42 10.84 17.35
C GLY A 302 3.52 10.13 16.00
N VAL A 303 4.70 9.58 15.68
CA VAL A 303 4.98 9.02 14.33
C VAL A 303 4.52 7.58 14.17
N GLY A 304 4.26 6.86 15.27
CA GLY A 304 3.78 5.48 15.27
C GLY A 304 4.09 4.73 16.55
N PRO A 305 4.09 3.39 16.55
CA PRO A 305 4.29 2.59 17.75
C PRO A 305 5.66 2.79 18.38
N VAL A 306 5.70 2.79 19.72
CA VAL A 306 6.93 2.90 20.51
C VAL A 306 7.20 1.55 21.19
N VAL A 307 8.40 1.01 20.99
CA VAL A 307 8.88 -0.21 21.62
C VAL A 307 10.09 0.12 22.49
N VAL A 308 10.09 -0.32 23.75
CA VAL A 308 11.22 -0.22 24.65
C VAL A 308 11.85 -1.59 24.83
N VAL A 309 13.13 -1.71 24.53
CA VAL A 309 13.88 -2.96 24.75
C VAL A 309 14.63 -2.86 26.07
N THR A 310 14.30 -3.73 27.01
CA THR A 310 14.95 -3.86 28.31
C THR A 310 15.93 -5.04 28.34
N GLY A 311 16.80 -5.08 29.33
CA GLY A 311 17.81 -6.14 29.52
C GLY A 311 18.28 -6.24 30.97
N ALA A 312 19.50 -5.82 31.29
CA ALA A 312 20.11 -5.96 32.61
C ALA A 312 19.27 -5.41 33.79
N ALA A 313 18.54 -4.33 33.57
CA ALA A 313 17.70 -3.68 34.60
C ALA A 313 16.21 -3.73 34.21
N ASP A 314 15.71 -4.87 33.74
CA ASP A 314 14.34 -5.01 33.21
C ASP A 314 13.27 -4.55 34.21
N GLU A 315 13.24 -5.15 35.41
CA GLU A 315 12.22 -4.88 36.42
C GLU A 315 12.19 -3.41 36.84
N ALA A 316 13.34 -2.82 37.11
CA ALA A 316 13.45 -1.42 37.50
C ALA A 316 13.04 -0.46 36.35
N THR A 317 13.38 -0.81 35.10
CA THR A 317 12.99 -0.05 33.92
C THR A 317 11.49 -0.11 33.69
N ARG A 318 10.86 -1.28 33.84
CA ARG A 318 9.40 -1.45 33.75
C ARG A 318 8.69 -0.65 34.85
N SER A 319 9.22 -0.69 36.09
CA SER A 319 8.67 0.09 37.20
C SER A 319 8.69 1.59 36.93
N ALA A 320 9.81 2.10 36.38
CA ALA A 320 9.94 3.51 36.02
C ALA A 320 9.00 3.94 34.87
N LEU A 321 8.57 3.01 34.03
CA LEU A 321 7.66 3.25 32.88
C LEU A 321 6.20 2.88 33.16
N GLY A 322 5.85 2.51 34.40
CA GLY A 322 4.51 2.00 34.74
C GLY A 322 3.35 2.93 34.35
N GLU A 323 3.56 4.24 34.34
CA GLU A 323 2.54 5.24 33.92
C GLU A 323 2.17 5.18 32.43
N TRP A 324 3.03 4.60 31.58
CA TRP A 324 2.84 4.58 30.11
C TRP A 324 2.06 3.35 29.61
N GLY A 325 1.89 2.34 30.42
CA GLY A 325 1.03 1.16 30.26
C GLY A 325 0.82 0.69 28.80
N SER A 326 -0.36 0.96 28.26
CA SER A 326 -0.76 0.58 26.91
C SER A 326 -0.24 1.47 25.78
N ALA A 327 0.41 2.60 26.10
CA ALA A 327 0.95 3.53 25.09
C ALA A 327 2.27 3.05 24.47
N ILE A 328 2.96 2.09 25.09
CA ILE A 328 4.24 1.53 24.63
C ILE A 328 4.23 0.00 24.75
N ALA A 329 5.04 -0.67 23.93
CA ALA A 329 5.37 -2.08 24.11
C ALA A 329 6.73 -2.20 24.81
N ILE A 330 6.81 -2.96 25.92
CA ILE A 330 8.07 -3.23 26.62
C ILE A 330 8.46 -4.69 26.40
N VAL A 331 9.59 -4.92 25.75
CA VAL A 331 10.10 -6.26 25.45
C VAL A 331 11.44 -6.49 26.11
N HIS A 332 11.61 -7.67 26.70
CA HIS A 332 12.86 -8.07 27.35
C HIS A 332 13.77 -8.79 26.36
N ASN A 333 15.03 -8.36 26.29
CA ASN A 333 16.08 -9.06 25.57
C ASN A 333 16.92 -9.88 26.54
N ALA A 334 16.69 -11.19 26.59
CA ALA A 334 17.45 -12.09 27.46
C ALA A 334 18.93 -12.19 27.04
N ALA A 335 19.24 -11.98 25.76
CA ALA A 335 20.60 -12.02 25.22
C ALA A 335 21.32 -10.65 25.22
N TRP A 336 20.89 -9.71 26.07
CA TRP A 336 21.41 -8.35 26.09
C TRP A 336 22.95 -8.25 26.25
N ALA A 337 23.56 -9.22 26.97
CA ALA A 337 24.99 -9.27 27.21
C ALA A 337 25.79 -9.62 25.94
N GLU A 338 25.18 -10.21 24.92
CA GLU A 338 25.82 -10.60 23.66
C GLU A 338 26.01 -9.42 22.70
N GLY A 339 25.45 -8.25 23.02
CA GLY A 339 25.65 -7.03 22.26
C GLY A 339 24.37 -6.38 21.77
N GLN A 340 24.52 -5.15 21.28
CA GLN A 340 23.38 -4.30 20.87
C GLN A 340 22.55 -4.91 19.71
N ALA A 341 23.17 -5.72 18.85
CA ALA A 341 22.48 -6.35 17.73
C ALA A 341 21.31 -7.23 18.17
N THR A 342 21.43 -7.93 19.31
CA THR A 342 20.34 -8.76 19.85
C THR A 342 19.15 -7.91 20.30
N SER A 343 19.38 -6.71 20.85
CA SER A 343 18.32 -5.76 21.20
C SER A 343 17.62 -5.19 19.97
N VAL A 344 18.35 -4.93 18.89
CA VAL A 344 17.78 -4.51 17.61
C VAL A 344 16.86 -5.60 17.05
N MET A 345 17.31 -6.86 17.03
CA MET A 345 16.48 -7.98 16.55
C MET A 345 15.25 -8.21 17.41
N THR A 346 15.37 -8.12 18.75
CA THR A 346 14.23 -8.21 19.67
C THR A 346 13.19 -7.13 19.37
N ALA A 347 13.64 -5.90 19.14
CA ALA A 347 12.75 -4.80 18.79
C ALA A 347 12.03 -5.01 17.45
N LEU A 348 12.77 -5.42 16.41
CA LEU A 348 12.19 -5.62 15.08
C LEU A 348 11.11 -6.71 15.09
N ASN A 349 11.29 -7.77 15.88
CA ASN A 349 10.29 -8.84 16.02
C ASN A 349 9.06 -8.39 16.82
N ALA A 350 9.15 -7.35 17.62
CA ALA A 350 8.05 -6.82 18.44
C ALA A 350 7.27 -5.71 17.74
N LEU A 351 7.82 -5.12 16.68
CA LEU A 351 7.14 -4.07 15.92
C LEU A 351 6.01 -4.67 15.06
N PRO A 352 4.86 -3.96 14.95
CA PRO A 352 3.82 -4.34 14.01
C PRO A 352 4.34 -4.41 12.56
N SER A 353 3.79 -5.32 11.76
CA SER A 353 4.14 -5.48 10.34
C SER A 353 3.78 -4.24 9.47
N SER A 354 2.96 -3.34 9.99
CA SER A 354 2.61 -2.05 9.38
C SER A 354 3.73 -0.99 9.46
N VAL A 355 4.77 -1.24 10.27
CA VAL A 355 5.90 -0.31 10.40
C VAL A 355 6.80 -0.41 9.17
N GLU A 356 7.03 0.73 8.53
CA GLU A 356 7.80 0.89 7.29
C GLU A 356 9.23 1.35 7.53
N VAL A 357 9.42 2.15 8.58
CA VAL A 357 10.70 2.75 8.96
C VAL A 357 10.86 2.63 10.48
N VAL A 358 12.07 2.39 10.95
CA VAL A 358 12.36 2.30 12.39
C VAL A 358 13.41 3.34 12.76
N ILE A 359 13.13 4.11 13.81
CA ILE A 359 14.08 5.01 14.45
C ILE A 359 14.57 4.32 15.73
N PHE A 360 15.86 4.09 15.84
CA PHE A 360 16.49 3.58 17.06
C PHE A 360 17.00 4.75 17.89
N MET A 361 16.55 4.82 19.15
CA MET A 361 16.95 5.81 20.15
C MET A 361 17.70 5.09 21.28
N PRO A 362 19.01 5.26 21.41
CA PRO A 362 19.70 4.81 22.61
C PRO A 362 19.32 5.71 23.80
N VAL A 363 19.32 5.14 25.01
CA VAL A 363 19.12 5.88 26.27
C VAL A 363 20.49 6.23 26.85
N ASP A 364 21.11 7.26 26.27
CA ASP A 364 22.40 7.79 26.76
C ASP A 364 22.71 9.20 26.24
#